data_6e889cd1c2d6766270f71fa0ae22e56c
#
_entry.id   6e889cd1c2d6766270f71fa0ae22e56c
#
_cell.length_a   1.000
_cell.length_b   1.000
_cell.length_c   1.000
_cell.angle_alpha   90.00
_cell.angle_beta   90.00
_cell.angle_gamma   90.00
#
_symmetry.space_group_name_H-M   'P 1'
#
loop_
_entity.id
_entity.type
_entity.pdbx_description
1 polymer ?
#
loop_
_entity_poly.entity_id
_entity_poly.type
_entity_poly.pdbx_seq_one_letter_code
_entity_poly.pdbx_strand_id
1 'polypeptide(L)'
;EADITTQAGNQIVVQIPGPANDETRDRIAASAQMQLRAVLYTTAASTSFVGEDGKQTPYPTPDPTLAATPSAAPTDGSDLNWVTPKLQAEFLAYDCANPTNDPAEQPKDQPLIACDPNGTAKYLLGPVELDGSSITDASAGMNSQTGQWVVNVVFDGDGAKVFADVSKRLYAFTQAGTTPRNQFAFVLDGQVISAPTMNGVITDGKPQISGSFTQDSSKTLADQLKYGALPLSFEVKGTNSISATLGSQQLQIGLIAGLIGLALVAIYSLVVYRALGFVIIASLGVMGVLTYITLCILAWRMGFRLSLAGVAGLIVTIGFTADSFIVYFERI
;
A
#
# COMPACT_ATOMS: atom_id res chain seq x y z
N GLU A 1 -9.24 1.30 11.38
CA GLU A 1 -9.60 0.94 10.02
C GLU A 1 -9.73 2.23 9.22
N ALA A 2 -9.13 2.29 8.04
CA ALA A 2 -9.22 3.45 7.16
C ALA A 2 -10.58 3.47 6.47
N ASP A 3 -11.19 4.64 6.37
CA ASP A 3 -12.43 4.83 5.59
C ASP A 3 -12.05 5.40 4.22
N ILE A 4 -12.54 4.76 3.15
CA ILE A 4 -12.21 5.12 1.78
C ILE A 4 -13.48 5.52 1.06
N THR A 5 -13.55 6.75 0.57
CA THR A 5 -14.69 7.27 -0.19
C THR A 5 -14.23 7.84 -1.53
N THR A 6 -15.05 7.63 -2.56
CA THR A 6 -14.81 8.22 -3.89
C THR A 6 -15.59 9.52 -4.04
N GLN A 7 -14.93 10.54 -4.57
CA GLN A 7 -15.56 11.83 -4.92
C GLN A 7 -15.58 12.02 -6.44
N ALA A 8 -16.45 12.93 -6.90
CA ALA A 8 -16.53 13.29 -8.31
C ALA A 8 -15.16 13.78 -8.85
N GLY A 9 -14.79 13.38 -10.07
CA GLY A 9 -13.55 13.77 -10.71
C GLY A 9 -12.36 12.86 -10.44
N ASN A 10 -12.59 11.56 -10.28
CA ASN A 10 -11.54 10.54 -10.03
C ASN A 10 -10.72 10.81 -8.76
N GLN A 11 -11.34 11.35 -7.72
CA GLN A 11 -10.69 11.58 -6.45
C GLN A 11 -11.08 10.48 -5.45
N ILE A 12 -10.09 9.98 -4.73
CA ILE A 12 -10.28 9.06 -3.61
C ILE A 12 -9.89 9.80 -2.34
N VAL A 13 -10.79 9.83 -1.36
CA VAL A 13 -10.53 10.39 -0.03
C VAL A 13 -10.28 9.22 0.92
N VAL A 14 -9.10 9.19 1.49
CA VAL A 14 -8.69 8.18 2.49
C VAL A 14 -8.64 8.86 3.85
N GLN A 15 -9.49 8.43 4.77
CA GLN A 15 -9.51 8.91 6.15
C GLN A 15 -8.81 7.88 7.04
N ILE A 16 -7.69 8.27 7.64
CA ILE A 16 -6.89 7.41 8.50
C ILE A 16 -6.99 7.91 9.94
N PRO A 17 -7.46 7.08 10.89
CA PRO A 17 -7.48 7.48 12.29
C PRO A 17 -6.05 7.46 12.86
N GLY A 18 -5.58 8.60 13.35
CA GLY A 18 -4.25 8.77 13.94
C GLY A 18 -3.39 9.79 13.18
N PRO A 19 -2.18 10.09 13.67
CA PRO A 19 -1.26 10.94 12.95
C PRO A 19 -0.81 10.23 11.68
N ALA A 20 -1.12 10.79 10.51
CA ALA A 20 -0.54 10.34 9.25
C ALA A 20 0.94 10.77 9.26
N ASN A 21 1.85 9.81 9.39
CA ASN A 21 3.27 10.04 9.17
C ASN A 21 3.55 10.12 7.65
N ASP A 22 4.68 10.71 7.28
CA ASP A 22 5.06 10.86 5.87
C ASP A 22 5.17 9.50 5.18
N GLU A 23 5.63 8.45 5.88
CA GLU A 23 5.69 7.08 5.38
C GLU A 23 4.31 6.53 4.97
N THR A 24 3.25 6.83 5.73
CA THR A 24 1.88 6.41 5.37
C THR A 24 1.37 7.17 4.15
N ARG A 25 1.70 8.45 4.03
CA ARG A 25 1.38 9.26 2.86
C ARG A 25 2.07 8.74 1.62
N ASP A 26 3.37 8.47 1.72
CA ASP A 26 4.19 7.97 0.61
C ASP A 26 3.71 6.59 0.15
N ARG A 27 3.33 5.70 1.08
CA ARG A 27 2.73 4.40 0.74
C ARG A 27 1.37 4.51 0.03
N ILE A 28 0.58 5.53 0.31
CA ILE A 28 -0.72 5.76 -0.36
C ILE A 28 -0.50 6.43 -1.72
N ALA A 29 0.47 7.32 -1.82
CA ALA A 29 0.81 8.02 -3.05
C ALA A 29 1.56 7.13 -4.05
N ALA A 30 2.37 6.19 -3.55
CA ALA A 30 3.09 5.25 -4.38
C ALA A 30 2.09 4.43 -5.20
N SER A 31 2.07 4.68 -6.49
CA SER A 31 1.43 3.77 -7.43
C SER A 31 2.27 2.51 -7.46
N ALA A 32 1.80 1.47 -6.79
CA ALA A 32 2.49 0.20 -6.72
C ALA A 32 2.61 -0.41 -8.12
N GLN A 33 3.67 -0.09 -8.84
CA GLN A 33 3.97 -0.68 -10.13
C GLN A 33 4.78 -1.95 -9.93
N MET A 34 4.10 -3.07 -9.96
CA MET A 34 4.75 -4.37 -9.97
C MET A 34 5.24 -4.70 -11.36
N GLN A 35 6.52 -5.06 -11.47
CA GLN A 35 7.16 -5.49 -12.70
C GLN A 35 7.94 -6.79 -12.43
N LEU A 36 7.90 -7.69 -13.39
CA LEU A 36 8.63 -8.94 -13.31
C LEU A 36 9.69 -8.94 -14.41
N ARG A 37 10.96 -9.10 -14.02
CA ARG A 37 12.12 -8.93 -14.90
C ARG A 37 13.14 -10.05 -14.69
N ALA A 38 13.82 -10.49 -15.75
CA ALA A 38 14.95 -11.43 -15.62
C ALA A 38 16.16 -10.73 -14.99
N VAL A 39 16.89 -11.44 -14.13
CA VAL A 39 18.13 -10.92 -13.54
C VAL A 39 19.29 -11.17 -14.50
N LEU A 40 20.00 -10.10 -14.90
CA LEU A 40 21.20 -10.16 -15.72
C LEU A 40 22.45 -10.24 -14.86
N TYR A 41 22.58 -9.36 -13.87
CA TYR A 41 23.65 -9.33 -12.88
C TYR A 41 23.11 -8.97 -11.49
N THR A 42 23.82 -9.43 -10.46
CA THR A 42 23.62 -9.00 -9.07
C THR A 42 24.96 -8.94 -8.35
N THR A 43 25.08 -7.98 -7.44
CA THR A 43 26.24 -7.82 -6.55
C THR A 43 25.82 -7.16 -5.24
N ALA A 44 26.70 -7.17 -4.24
CA ALA A 44 26.49 -6.37 -3.05
C ALA A 44 26.31 -4.88 -3.42
N ALA A 45 25.46 -4.17 -2.67
CA ALA A 45 25.20 -2.73 -2.88
C ALA A 45 26.40 -1.87 -2.42
N SER A 46 27.57 -2.14 -2.97
CA SER A 46 28.80 -1.38 -2.71
C SER A 46 29.09 -0.43 -3.86
N THR A 47 29.50 0.78 -3.53
CA THR A 47 30.00 1.79 -4.48
C THR A 47 31.51 1.72 -4.63
N SER A 48 32.17 0.75 -3.98
CA SER A 48 33.62 0.57 -3.99
C SER A 48 33.98 -0.89 -4.18
N PHE A 49 35.18 -1.15 -4.65
CA PHE A 49 35.79 -2.46 -4.77
C PHE A 49 37.12 -2.51 -4.00
N VAL A 50 37.56 -3.70 -3.64
CA VAL A 50 38.87 -3.91 -3.01
C VAL A 50 39.91 -4.06 -4.14
N GLY A 51 40.85 -3.13 -4.23
CA GLY A 51 41.95 -3.19 -5.17
C GLY A 51 42.95 -4.29 -4.84
N GLU A 52 43.91 -4.53 -5.75
CA GLU A 52 44.99 -5.51 -5.54
C GLU A 52 45.89 -5.18 -4.32
N ASP A 53 45.91 -3.92 -3.92
CA ASP A 53 46.61 -3.42 -2.72
C ASP A 53 45.81 -3.63 -1.42
N GLY A 54 44.63 -4.24 -1.48
CA GLY A 54 43.74 -4.49 -0.36
C GLY A 54 42.98 -3.26 0.13
N LYS A 55 43.07 -2.12 -0.59
CA LYS A 55 42.34 -0.90 -0.24
C LYS A 55 40.98 -0.83 -0.94
N GLN A 56 40.02 -0.25 -0.24
CA GLN A 56 38.73 0.07 -0.84
C GLN A 56 38.88 1.30 -1.75
N THR A 57 38.58 1.10 -3.03
CA THR A 57 38.61 2.14 -4.06
C THR A 57 37.21 2.33 -4.60
N PRO A 58 36.66 3.57 -4.62
CA PRO A 58 35.36 3.83 -5.22
C PRO A 58 35.34 3.45 -6.70
N TYR A 59 34.23 2.94 -7.19
CA TYR A 59 34.06 2.77 -8.62
C TYR A 59 34.14 4.14 -9.33
N PRO A 60 34.83 4.20 -10.48
CA PRO A 60 34.93 5.45 -11.23
C PRO A 60 33.55 5.92 -11.70
N THR A 61 33.36 7.23 -11.77
CA THR A 61 32.17 7.80 -12.40
C THR A 61 32.07 7.28 -13.84
N PRO A 62 30.90 6.80 -14.28
CA PRO A 62 30.71 6.27 -15.63
C PRO A 62 31.10 7.30 -16.68
N ASP A 63 31.96 6.90 -17.63
CA ASP A 63 32.37 7.75 -18.74
C ASP A 63 31.18 7.94 -19.71
N PRO A 64 30.76 9.19 -19.99
CA PRO A 64 29.62 9.47 -20.87
C PRO A 64 29.87 9.03 -22.33
N THR A 65 31.11 8.77 -22.73
CA THR A 65 31.48 8.33 -24.09
C THR A 65 31.31 6.82 -24.31
N LEU A 66 31.04 6.06 -23.22
CA LEU A 66 30.81 4.60 -23.33
C LEU A 66 29.57 4.31 -24.21
N ALA A 67 29.67 3.23 -24.98
CA ALA A 67 28.57 2.81 -25.85
C ALA A 67 27.29 2.51 -25.03
N ALA A 68 26.23 3.23 -25.36
CA ALA A 68 24.92 3.09 -24.75
C ALA A 68 23.99 2.11 -25.52
N THR A 69 24.37 1.73 -26.73
CA THR A 69 23.59 0.82 -27.57
C THR A 69 24.17 -0.59 -27.52
N PRO A 70 23.31 -1.65 -27.51
CA PRO A 70 23.75 -3.01 -27.59
C PRO A 70 24.60 -3.26 -28.85
N SER A 71 25.65 -4.11 -28.74
CA SER A 71 26.50 -4.51 -29.88
C SER A 71 25.78 -5.46 -30.85
N ALA A 72 24.80 -6.19 -30.36
CA ALA A 72 23.88 -7.02 -31.13
C ALA A 72 22.46 -6.84 -30.58
N ALA A 73 21.45 -7.01 -31.44
CA ALA A 73 20.06 -6.91 -30.99
C ALA A 73 19.76 -8.01 -29.93
N PRO A 74 19.27 -7.65 -28.73
CA PRO A 74 18.88 -8.63 -27.74
C PRO A 74 17.71 -9.49 -28.22
N THR A 75 17.72 -10.77 -27.88
CA THR A 75 16.69 -11.74 -28.31
C THR A 75 15.54 -11.89 -27.32
N ASP A 76 15.81 -11.69 -26.04
CA ASP A 76 14.84 -11.79 -24.94
C ASP A 76 15.29 -10.99 -23.72
N GLY A 77 14.47 -10.94 -22.67
CA GLY A 77 14.76 -10.13 -21.46
C GLY A 77 15.93 -10.65 -20.63
N SER A 78 16.42 -11.87 -20.84
CA SER A 78 17.62 -12.44 -20.17
C SER A 78 18.89 -12.42 -21.03
N ASP A 79 18.83 -11.78 -22.19
CA ASP A 79 19.97 -11.67 -23.11
C ASP A 79 21.01 -10.68 -22.55
N LEU A 80 22.27 -11.10 -22.47
CA LEU A 80 23.37 -10.24 -22.02
C LEU A 80 23.71 -9.11 -23.00
N ASN A 81 23.23 -9.15 -24.23
CA ASN A 81 23.37 -8.04 -25.16
C ASN A 81 22.69 -6.74 -24.65
N TRP A 82 21.76 -6.85 -23.69
CA TRP A 82 21.23 -5.68 -22.99
C TRP A 82 22.29 -4.92 -22.17
N VAL A 83 23.36 -5.61 -21.75
CA VAL A 83 24.40 -5.05 -20.88
C VAL A 83 25.44 -4.31 -21.72
N THR A 84 25.15 -3.06 -22.00
CA THR A 84 26.10 -2.19 -22.70
C THR A 84 27.26 -1.77 -21.79
N PRO A 85 28.43 -1.39 -22.34
CA PRO A 85 29.55 -0.88 -21.53
C PRO A 85 29.15 0.29 -20.62
N LYS A 86 28.28 1.18 -21.08
CA LYS A 86 27.76 2.29 -20.29
C LYS A 86 26.91 1.78 -19.13
N LEU A 87 25.93 0.93 -19.40
CA LEU A 87 25.03 0.37 -18.39
C LEU A 87 25.78 -0.45 -17.33
N GLN A 88 26.84 -1.17 -17.74
CA GLN A 88 27.69 -1.90 -16.80
C GLN A 88 28.46 -0.96 -15.86
N ALA A 89 29.01 0.13 -16.38
CA ALA A 89 29.70 1.12 -15.57
C ALA A 89 28.73 1.82 -14.60
N GLU A 90 27.54 2.19 -15.07
CA GLU A 90 26.46 2.76 -14.25
C GLU A 90 26.03 1.78 -13.14
N PHE A 91 25.85 0.49 -13.44
CA PHE A 91 25.52 -0.53 -12.45
C PHE A 91 26.58 -0.67 -11.36
N LEU A 92 27.87 -0.67 -11.72
CA LEU A 92 28.95 -0.77 -10.75
C LEU A 92 29.01 0.45 -9.83
N ALA A 93 28.82 1.65 -10.39
CA ALA A 93 28.87 2.91 -9.65
C ALA A 93 27.55 3.25 -8.92
N TYR A 94 26.46 2.50 -9.17
CA TYR A 94 25.14 2.81 -8.63
C TYR A 94 25.13 2.77 -7.10
N ASP A 95 24.65 3.86 -6.47
CA ASP A 95 24.51 4.00 -5.03
C ASP A 95 23.05 3.75 -4.61
N CYS A 96 22.81 2.66 -3.91
CA CYS A 96 21.48 2.31 -3.42
C CYS A 96 20.97 3.24 -2.30
N ALA A 97 21.86 3.96 -1.62
CA ALA A 97 21.47 4.92 -0.59
C ALA A 97 21.04 6.27 -1.17
N ASN A 98 21.58 6.62 -2.36
CA ASN A 98 21.30 7.88 -3.03
C ASN A 98 21.06 7.63 -4.52
N PRO A 99 19.90 7.06 -4.91
CA PRO A 99 19.59 6.77 -6.30
C PRO A 99 19.55 8.06 -7.12
N THR A 100 20.30 8.09 -8.21
CA THR A 100 20.39 9.28 -9.10
C THR A 100 19.20 9.39 -10.05
N ASN A 101 18.53 8.26 -10.30
CA ASN A 101 17.33 8.17 -11.14
C ASN A 101 16.25 7.45 -10.34
N ASP A 102 14.98 7.83 -10.57
CA ASP A 102 13.86 7.07 -10.01
C ASP A 102 13.66 5.78 -10.81
N PRO A 103 13.95 4.60 -10.23
CA PRO A 103 13.77 3.34 -10.94
C PRO A 103 12.32 3.06 -11.33
N ALA A 104 11.34 3.67 -10.65
CA ALA A 104 9.92 3.52 -10.96
C ALA A 104 9.52 4.24 -12.25
N GLU A 105 10.24 5.29 -12.65
CA GLU A 105 9.99 6.06 -13.87
C GLU A 105 10.68 5.48 -15.12
N GLN A 106 11.50 4.41 -14.97
CA GLN A 106 12.23 3.84 -16.10
C GLN A 106 11.29 3.17 -17.11
N PRO A 107 11.57 3.31 -18.44
CA PRO A 107 10.79 2.66 -19.47
C PRO A 107 10.77 1.13 -19.30
N LYS A 108 9.61 0.51 -19.54
CA LYS A 108 9.41 -0.93 -19.35
C LYS A 108 10.20 -1.79 -20.32
N ASP A 109 10.50 -1.27 -21.49
CA ASP A 109 11.25 -1.91 -22.57
C ASP A 109 12.77 -1.79 -22.45
N GLN A 110 13.25 -1.16 -21.38
CA GLN A 110 14.66 -0.96 -21.11
C GLN A 110 15.12 -1.74 -19.87
N PRO A 111 16.44 -2.07 -19.79
CA PRO A 111 17.03 -2.60 -18.58
C PRO A 111 16.87 -1.66 -17.41
N LEU A 112 16.86 -2.21 -16.18
CA LEU A 112 16.70 -1.47 -14.95
C LEU A 112 17.83 -1.80 -13.97
N ILE A 113 18.43 -0.77 -13.36
CA ILE A 113 19.27 -0.94 -12.17
C ILE A 113 18.38 -0.69 -10.95
N ALA A 114 18.29 -1.66 -10.05
CA ALA A 114 17.45 -1.59 -8.86
C ALA A 114 18.17 -2.20 -7.65
N CYS A 115 17.74 -1.81 -6.46
CA CYS A 115 18.27 -2.33 -5.20
C CYS A 115 17.20 -3.10 -4.45
N ASP A 116 17.60 -3.95 -3.51
CA ASP A 116 16.70 -4.52 -2.53
C ASP A 116 16.27 -3.43 -1.51
N PRO A 117 15.13 -3.62 -0.81
CA PRO A 117 14.62 -2.62 0.14
C PRO A 117 15.57 -2.28 1.30
N ASN A 118 16.50 -3.18 1.60
CA ASN A 118 17.49 -2.99 2.67
C ASN A 118 18.79 -2.33 2.17
N GLY A 119 18.93 -2.11 0.86
CA GLY A 119 20.15 -1.58 0.26
C GLY A 119 21.35 -2.50 0.42
N THR A 120 21.16 -3.82 0.51
CA THR A 120 22.24 -4.81 0.69
C THR A 120 22.73 -5.40 -0.62
N ALA A 121 21.84 -5.46 -1.61
CA ALA A 121 22.16 -5.98 -2.94
C ALA A 121 21.63 -5.03 -4.03
N LYS A 122 22.38 -4.95 -5.12
CA LYS A 122 21.94 -4.28 -6.35
C LYS A 122 21.85 -5.25 -7.51
N TYR A 123 20.90 -5.00 -8.38
CA TYR A 123 20.53 -5.85 -9.49
C TYR A 123 20.55 -5.06 -10.79
N LEU A 124 21.07 -5.68 -11.83
CA LEU A 124 20.85 -5.26 -13.20
C LEU A 124 19.83 -6.21 -13.82
N LEU A 125 18.70 -5.67 -14.18
CA LEU A 125 17.53 -6.40 -14.64
C LEU A 125 17.31 -6.14 -16.14
N GLY A 126 16.81 -7.14 -16.85
CA GLY A 126 16.32 -6.98 -18.22
C GLY A 126 15.04 -6.13 -18.29
N PRO A 127 14.50 -5.93 -19.49
CA PRO A 127 13.17 -5.32 -19.69
C PRO A 127 12.06 -6.05 -18.93
N VAL A 128 10.91 -5.41 -18.78
CA VAL A 128 9.73 -6.04 -18.18
C VAL A 128 9.23 -7.16 -19.08
N GLU A 129 9.13 -8.35 -18.53
CA GLU A 129 8.59 -9.53 -19.22
C GLU A 129 7.12 -9.80 -18.85
N LEU A 130 6.75 -9.44 -17.60
CA LEU A 130 5.39 -9.52 -17.10
C LEU A 130 5.08 -8.31 -16.25
N ASP A 131 3.93 -7.71 -16.47
CA ASP A 131 3.38 -6.68 -15.59
C ASP A 131 2.67 -7.32 -14.39
N GLY A 132 2.65 -6.62 -13.27
CA GLY A 132 1.91 -7.04 -12.10
C GLY A 132 0.42 -7.25 -12.33
N SER A 133 -0.17 -6.55 -13.31
CA SER A 133 -1.57 -6.74 -13.70
C SER A 133 -1.91 -8.17 -14.13
N SER A 134 -0.91 -8.98 -14.52
CA SER A 134 -1.07 -10.40 -14.79
C SER A 134 -1.19 -11.26 -13.51
N ILE A 135 -0.93 -10.72 -12.32
CA ILE A 135 -1.12 -11.42 -11.05
C ILE A 135 -2.59 -11.29 -10.65
N THR A 136 -3.30 -12.42 -10.58
CA THR A 136 -4.71 -12.46 -10.16
C THR A 136 -4.87 -12.73 -8.67
N ASP A 137 -3.93 -13.44 -8.07
CA ASP A 137 -3.91 -13.69 -6.62
C ASP A 137 -2.49 -13.99 -6.13
N ALA A 138 -2.25 -13.65 -4.86
CA ALA A 138 -1.05 -14.06 -4.14
C ALA A 138 -1.42 -14.36 -2.68
N SER A 139 -0.87 -15.43 -2.13
CA SER A 139 -1.19 -15.89 -0.78
C SER A 139 0.02 -16.51 -0.08
N ALA A 140 0.19 -16.17 1.19
CA ALA A 140 1.16 -16.85 2.04
C ALA A 140 0.64 -18.23 2.44
N GLY A 141 1.53 -19.21 2.49
CA GLY A 141 1.21 -20.57 2.88
C GLY A 141 2.42 -21.29 3.49
N MET A 142 2.18 -22.44 4.05
CA MET A 142 3.24 -23.32 4.51
C MET A 142 3.37 -24.49 3.53
N ASN A 143 4.57 -24.72 3.04
CA ASN A 143 4.87 -25.90 2.23
C ASN A 143 4.80 -27.14 3.13
N SER A 144 3.87 -28.05 2.84
CA SER A 144 3.62 -29.24 3.64
C SER A 144 4.76 -30.26 3.64
N GLN A 145 5.66 -30.18 2.66
CA GLN A 145 6.81 -31.10 2.54
C GLN A 145 8.04 -30.59 3.30
N THR A 146 8.27 -29.28 3.29
CA THR A 146 9.46 -28.67 3.91
C THR A 146 9.17 -27.98 5.23
N GLY A 147 7.88 -27.71 5.56
CA GLY A 147 7.50 -26.92 6.73
C GLY A 147 7.89 -25.43 6.65
N GLN A 148 8.33 -24.96 5.50
CA GLN A 148 8.77 -23.57 5.30
C GLN A 148 7.63 -22.69 4.82
N TRP A 149 7.67 -21.44 5.24
CA TRP A 149 6.75 -20.41 4.69
C TRP A 149 7.10 -20.09 3.25
N VAL A 150 6.07 -19.99 2.40
CA VAL A 150 6.17 -19.72 0.97
C VAL A 150 5.10 -18.73 0.55
N VAL A 151 5.29 -18.11 -0.61
CA VAL A 151 4.25 -17.28 -1.24
C VAL A 151 3.84 -17.95 -2.55
N ASN A 152 2.56 -18.27 -2.65
CA ASN A 152 1.95 -18.80 -3.86
C ASN A 152 1.42 -17.62 -4.68
N VAL A 153 1.76 -17.57 -5.95
CA VAL A 153 1.30 -16.56 -6.90
C VAL A 153 0.44 -17.22 -7.96
N VAL A 154 -0.57 -16.54 -8.44
CA VAL A 154 -1.44 -17.02 -9.53
C VAL A 154 -1.47 -15.97 -10.61
N PHE A 155 -1.05 -16.33 -11.81
CA PHE A 155 -1.16 -15.49 -13.00
C PHE A 155 -2.49 -15.72 -13.72
N ASP A 156 -2.93 -14.75 -14.50
CA ASP A 156 -4.01 -14.91 -15.46
C ASP A 156 -3.57 -15.82 -16.64
N GLY A 157 -4.50 -16.11 -17.57
CA GLY A 157 -4.23 -17.06 -18.65
C GLY A 157 -3.14 -16.62 -19.62
N ASP A 158 -2.96 -15.32 -19.86
CA ASP A 158 -1.92 -14.81 -20.76
C ASP A 158 -0.59 -14.67 -20.02
N GLY A 159 -0.60 -14.21 -18.79
CA GLY A 159 0.58 -14.19 -17.92
C GLY A 159 1.14 -15.59 -17.67
N ALA A 160 0.28 -16.61 -17.50
CA ALA A 160 0.71 -18.00 -17.35
C ALA A 160 1.48 -18.50 -18.58
N LYS A 161 1.06 -18.15 -19.80
CA LYS A 161 1.77 -18.53 -21.03
C LYS A 161 3.16 -17.88 -21.11
N VAL A 162 3.21 -16.56 -20.90
CA VAL A 162 4.47 -15.81 -20.88
C VAL A 162 5.40 -16.37 -19.81
N PHE A 163 4.86 -16.58 -18.59
CA PHE A 163 5.65 -17.13 -17.50
C PHE A 163 6.16 -18.55 -17.75
N ALA A 164 5.42 -19.39 -18.49
CA ALA A 164 5.87 -20.71 -18.89
C ALA A 164 7.14 -20.63 -19.78
N ASP A 165 7.15 -19.72 -20.75
CA ASP A 165 8.32 -19.51 -21.63
C ASP A 165 9.51 -18.93 -20.84
N VAL A 166 9.27 -17.94 -19.96
CA VAL A 166 10.28 -17.38 -19.07
C VAL A 166 10.85 -18.46 -18.15
N SER A 167 9.99 -19.24 -17.50
CA SER A 167 10.43 -20.29 -16.56
C SER A 167 11.27 -21.36 -17.25
N LYS A 168 10.90 -21.76 -18.48
CA LYS A 168 11.68 -22.69 -19.28
C LYS A 168 13.06 -22.14 -19.62
N ARG A 169 13.14 -20.89 -20.04
CA ARG A 169 14.40 -20.22 -20.38
C ARG A 169 15.31 -20.08 -19.15
N LEU A 170 14.78 -19.58 -18.04
CA LEU A 170 15.56 -19.38 -16.83
C LEU A 170 15.96 -20.72 -16.17
N TYR A 171 15.12 -21.75 -16.26
CA TYR A 171 15.48 -23.08 -15.80
C TYR A 171 16.64 -23.69 -16.58
N ALA A 172 16.77 -23.38 -17.87
CA ALA A 172 17.93 -23.79 -18.65
C ALA A 172 19.26 -23.22 -18.08
N PHE A 173 19.24 -21.98 -17.56
CA PHE A 173 20.39 -21.41 -16.83
C PHE A 173 20.66 -22.13 -15.51
N THR A 174 19.62 -22.59 -14.80
CA THR A 174 19.80 -23.42 -13.62
C THR A 174 20.52 -24.72 -13.96
N GLN A 175 20.12 -25.39 -15.02
CA GLN A 175 20.77 -26.62 -15.50
C GLN A 175 22.24 -26.39 -15.95
N ALA A 176 22.52 -25.20 -16.48
CA ALA A 176 23.87 -24.79 -16.87
C ALA A 176 24.72 -24.27 -15.70
N GLY A 177 24.16 -24.16 -14.50
CA GLY A 177 24.82 -23.59 -13.33
C GLY A 177 25.12 -22.09 -13.44
N THR A 178 24.38 -21.37 -14.28
CA THR A 178 24.61 -19.95 -14.56
C THR A 178 23.78 -19.06 -13.64
N THR A 179 24.38 -18.65 -12.53
CA THR A 179 23.79 -17.66 -11.60
C THR A 179 24.39 -16.26 -11.88
N PRO A 180 23.64 -15.15 -11.71
CA PRO A 180 22.24 -15.03 -11.25
C PRO A 180 21.20 -15.10 -12.38
N ARG A 181 21.56 -15.45 -13.61
CA ARG A 181 20.69 -15.45 -14.79
C ARG A 181 19.49 -16.40 -14.69
N ASN A 182 19.55 -17.35 -13.75
CA ASN A 182 18.48 -18.26 -13.40
C ASN A 182 17.45 -17.67 -12.42
N GLN A 183 17.55 -16.37 -12.11
CA GLN A 183 16.65 -15.69 -11.20
C GLN A 183 15.64 -14.80 -11.94
N PHE A 184 14.45 -14.68 -11.35
CA PHE A 184 13.39 -13.80 -11.85
C PHE A 184 12.98 -12.82 -10.76
N ALA A 185 13.21 -11.53 -11.01
CA ALA A 185 13.00 -10.49 -10.01
C ALA A 185 11.56 -9.98 -10.02
N PHE A 186 10.97 -9.88 -8.84
CA PHE A 186 9.75 -9.15 -8.57
C PHE A 186 10.14 -7.75 -8.10
N VAL A 187 9.82 -6.77 -8.91
CA VAL A 187 10.17 -5.36 -8.67
C VAL A 187 8.90 -4.59 -8.35
N LEU A 188 8.88 -3.92 -7.22
CA LEU A 188 7.78 -3.07 -6.77
C LEU A 188 8.33 -1.65 -6.58
N ASP A 189 7.74 -0.69 -7.27
CA ASP A 189 8.16 0.73 -7.20
C ASP A 189 9.67 0.92 -7.38
N GLY A 190 10.25 0.18 -8.33
CA GLY A 190 11.67 0.24 -8.62
C GLY A 190 12.59 -0.50 -7.63
N GLN A 191 12.05 -1.16 -6.62
CA GLN A 191 12.83 -1.98 -5.66
C GLN A 191 12.61 -3.47 -5.88
N VAL A 192 13.68 -4.26 -5.78
CA VAL A 192 13.63 -5.72 -5.91
C VAL A 192 13.19 -6.34 -4.59
N ILE A 193 11.89 -6.65 -4.47
CA ILE A 193 11.34 -7.25 -3.24
C ILE A 193 11.67 -8.74 -3.11
N SER A 194 11.90 -9.43 -4.22
CA SER A 194 12.33 -10.84 -4.25
C SER A 194 12.93 -11.17 -5.61
N ALA A 195 13.94 -12.02 -5.65
CA ALA A 195 14.55 -12.54 -6.87
C ALA A 195 14.77 -14.06 -6.75
N PRO A 196 13.69 -14.88 -6.74
CA PRO A 196 13.80 -16.32 -6.58
C PRO A 196 14.49 -16.97 -7.77
N THR A 197 15.20 -18.07 -7.47
CA THR A 197 15.80 -18.95 -8.48
C THR A 197 14.73 -19.84 -9.13
N MET A 198 14.79 -19.98 -10.43
CA MET A 198 13.89 -20.86 -11.19
C MET A 198 14.39 -22.31 -11.08
N ASN A 199 13.72 -23.11 -10.24
CA ASN A 199 14.09 -24.50 -9.95
C ASN A 199 13.35 -25.52 -10.81
N GLY A 200 12.46 -25.08 -11.69
CA GLY A 200 11.70 -25.95 -12.58
C GLY A 200 10.93 -25.15 -13.63
N VAL A 201 10.42 -25.84 -14.63
CA VAL A 201 9.52 -25.25 -15.62
C VAL A 201 8.10 -25.22 -15.03
N ILE A 202 7.47 -24.03 -15.02
CA ILE A 202 6.14 -23.80 -14.45
C ILE A 202 5.20 -23.45 -15.59
N THR A 203 4.29 -24.35 -15.93
CA THR A 203 3.35 -24.22 -17.06
C THR A 203 1.93 -23.91 -16.65
N ASP A 204 1.62 -24.06 -15.36
CA ASP A 204 0.27 -23.85 -14.80
C ASP A 204 0.01 -22.41 -14.34
N GLY A 205 1.00 -21.53 -14.48
CA GLY A 205 0.90 -20.14 -14.04
C GLY A 205 0.81 -19.94 -12.54
N LYS A 206 1.24 -20.94 -11.74
CA LYS A 206 1.16 -20.92 -10.28
C LYS A 206 2.54 -21.11 -9.63
N PRO A 207 3.45 -20.15 -9.79
CA PRO A 207 4.75 -20.24 -9.14
C PRO A 207 4.63 -20.15 -7.62
N GLN A 208 5.54 -20.86 -6.95
CA GLN A 208 5.74 -20.78 -5.51
C GLN A 208 7.10 -20.13 -5.23
N ILE A 209 7.08 -18.99 -4.54
CA ILE A 209 8.28 -18.31 -4.09
C ILE A 209 8.67 -18.90 -2.74
N SER A 210 9.86 -19.53 -2.70
CA SER A 210 10.45 -20.10 -1.50
C SER A 210 11.67 -19.28 -1.07
N GLY A 211 11.94 -19.26 0.24
CA GLY A 211 13.08 -18.52 0.80
C GLY A 211 13.06 -18.62 2.32
N SER A 212 13.93 -17.85 2.96
CA SER A 212 13.96 -17.75 4.43
C SER A 212 12.82 -16.87 4.97
N PHE A 213 11.58 -17.23 4.68
CA PHE A 213 10.41 -16.48 5.11
C PHE A 213 9.97 -16.87 6.53
N THR A 214 9.54 -15.86 7.28
CA THR A 214 8.69 -16.01 8.46
C THR A 214 7.22 -15.94 8.05
N GLN A 215 6.29 -16.23 8.95
CA GLN A 215 4.86 -16.03 8.70
C GLN A 215 4.53 -14.60 8.29
N ASP A 216 5.09 -13.62 9.00
CA ASP A 216 4.82 -12.22 8.76
C ASP A 216 5.43 -11.73 7.45
N SER A 217 6.70 -12.10 7.16
CA SER A 217 7.34 -11.69 5.91
C SER A 217 6.71 -12.32 4.67
N SER A 218 6.28 -13.59 4.75
CA SER A 218 5.55 -14.23 3.64
C SER A 218 4.19 -13.59 3.38
N LYS A 219 3.47 -13.20 4.45
CA LYS A 219 2.21 -12.49 4.33
C LYS A 219 2.39 -11.10 3.74
N THR A 220 3.39 -10.35 4.23
CA THR A 220 3.73 -9.02 3.70
C THR A 220 4.03 -9.09 2.20
N LEU A 221 4.87 -10.05 1.77
CA LEU A 221 5.18 -10.24 0.36
C LEU A 221 3.94 -10.63 -0.45
N ALA A 222 3.10 -11.52 0.06
CA ALA A 222 1.86 -11.91 -0.61
C ALA A 222 0.91 -10.71 -0.79
N ASP A 223 0.76 -9.87 0.23
CA ASP A 223 -0.05 -8.66 0.17
C ASP A 223 0.55 -7.64 -0.83
N GLN A 224 1.87 -7.46 -0.86
CA GLN A 224 2.55 -6.62 -1.84
C GLN A 224 2.32 -7.11 -3.28
N LEU A 225 2.44 -8.41 -3.53
CA LEU A 225 2.20 -9.01 -4.84
C LEU A 225 0.74 -8.89 -5.27
N LYS A 226 -0.19 -9.10 -4.35
CA LYS A 226 -1.63 -9.06 -4.62
C LYS A 226 -2.16 -7.65 -4.86
N TYR A 227 -1.73 -6.68 -4.06
CA TYR A 227 -2.24 -5.30 -4.08
C TYR A 227 -1.31 -4.34 -4.81
N GLY A 228 -0.03 -4.67 -4.97
CA GLY A 228 0.93 -3.91 -5.77
C GLY A 228 0.73 -4.01 -7.29
N ALA A 229 -0.23 -4.80 -7.73
CA ALA A 229 -0.58 -4.98 -9.14
C ALA A 229 -1.57 -3.94 -9.69
N LEU A 230 -1.95 -2.92 -8.90
CA LEU A 230 -2.91 -1.90 -9.34
C LEU A 230 -2.27 -0.95 -10.38
N PRO A 231 -2.82 -0.87 -11.61
CA PRO A 231 -2.24 -0.07 -12.69
C PRO A 231 -2.58 1.43 -12.58
N LEU A 232 -2.83 1.94 -11.36
CA LEU A 232 -3.27 3.31 -11.11
C LEU A 232 -2.18 4.08 -10.38
N SER A 233 -1.76 5.21 -10.94
CA SER A 233 -0.94 6.18 -10.24
C SER A 233 -1.84 7.14 -9.45
N PHE A 234 -1.53 7.36 -8.18
CA PHE A 234 -2.22 8.32 -7.33
C PHE A 234 -1.35 9.56 -7.11
N GLU A 235 -1.91 10.73 -7.35
CA GLU A 235 -1.30 12.00 -7.00
C GLU A 235 -1.96 12.55 -5.74
N VAL A 236 -1.20 12.82 -4.69
CA VAL A 236 -1.72 13.43 -3.46
C VAL A 236 -2.02 14.89 -3.73
N LYS A 237 -3.29 15.23 -3.97
CA LYS A 237 -3.73 16.61 -4.22
C LYS A 237 -3.84 17.47 -2.96
N GLY A 238 -3.95 16.86 -1.80
CA GLY A 238 -4.03 17.58 -0.53
C GLY A 238 -4.08 16.65 0.66
N THR A 239 -3.51 17.09 1.76
CA THR A 239 -3.55 16.39 3.04
C THR A 239 -4.13 17.33 4.09
N ASN A 240 -5.25 16.97 4.68
CA ASN A 240 -5.85 17.69 5.79
C ASN A 240 -5.70 16.85 7.07
N SER A 241 -4.88 17.30 8.00
CA SER A 241 -4.79 16.67 9.32
C SER A 241 -5.70 17.39 10.30
N ILE A 242 -6.67 16.68 10.87
CA ILE A 242 -7.49 17.19 11.96
C ILE A 242 -6.87 16.66 13.24
N SER A 243 -6.30 17.55 14.08
CA SER A 243 -5.69 17.13 15.33
C SER A 243 -6.75 16.58 16.29
N ALA A 244 -6.39 15.55 17.06
CA ALA A 244 -7.26 14.96 18.07
C ALA A 244 -7.72 16.00 19.13
N THR A 245 -6.92 17.03 19.37
CA THR A 245 -7.23 18.16 20.27
C THR A 245 -8.35 19.03 19.72
N LEU A 246 -8.37 19.31 18.40
CA LEU A 246 -9.46 20.05 17.78
C LEU A 246 -10.77 19.27 17.82
N GLY A 247 -10.74 17.95 17.60
CA GLY A 247 -11.92 17.10 17.70
C GLY A 247 -12.51 17.06 19.12
N SER A 248 -11.68 16.94 20.15
CA SER A 248 -12.14 16.93 21.57
C SER A 248 -12.69 18.27 22.00
N GLN A 249 -12.06 19.37 21.59
CA GLN A 249 -12.50 20.73 21.92
C GLN A 249 -13.84 21.06 21.23
N GLN A 250 -14.01 20.72 19.97
CA GLN A 250 -15.27 20.89 19.21
C GLN A 250 -16.39 20.04 19.82
N LEU A 251 -16.10 18.80 20.21
CA LEU A 251 -17.05 17.91 20.90
C LEU A 251 -17.51 18.52 22.23
N GLN A 252 -16.58 19.03 23.02
CA GLN A 252 -16.88 19.65 24.31
C GLN A 252 -17.74 20.90 24.16
N ILE A 253 -17.40 21.78 23.20
CA ILE A 253 -18.21 22.97 22.87
C ILE A 253 -19.61 22.57 22.39
N GLY A 254 -19.71 21.58 21.52
CA GLY A 254 -20.99 21.06 21.01
C GLY A 254 -21.86 20.47 22.11
N LEU A 255 -21.27 19.70 23.05
CA LEU A 255 -21.98 19.16 24.20
C LEU A 255 -22.50 20.26 25.13
N ILE A 256 -21.68 21.26 25.42
CA ILE A 256 -22.08 22.41 26.27
C ILE A 256 -23.23 23.17 25.59
N ALA A 257 -23.11 23.49 24.32
CA ALA A 257 -24.17 24.16 23.57
C ALA A 257 -25.47 23.35 23.54
N GLY A 258 -25.36 22.02 23.34
CA GLY A 258 -26.51 21.10 23.40
C GLY A 258 -27.19 21.06 24.75
N LEU A 259 -26.40 21.03 25.85
CA LEU A 259 -26.93 21.08 27.23
C LEU A 259 -27.64 22.41 27.53
N ILE A 260 -27.07 23.54 27.09
CA ILE A 260 -27.71 24.87 27.23
C ILE A 260 -29.03 24.89 26.46
N GLY A 261 -29.05 24.41 25.21
CA GLY A 261 -30.28 24.33 24.42
C GLY A 261 -31.35 23.47 25.09
N LEU A 262 -30.94 22.30 25.61
CA LEU A 262 -31.85 21.38 26.31
C LEU A 262 -32.39 22.00 27.61
N ALA A 263 -31.57 22.73 28.38
CA ALA A 263 -32.00 23.45 29.55
C ALA A 263 -33.01 24.56 29.24
N LEU A 264 -32.81 25.34 28.14
CA LEU A 264 -33.75 26.35 27.71
C LEU A 264 -35.09 25.75 27.30
N VAL A 265 -35.09 24.63 26.58
CA VAL A 265 -36.32 23.91 26.19
C VAL A 265 -37.03 23.37 27.44
N ALA A 266 -36.31 22.85 28.41
CA ALA A 266 -36.90 22.37 29.67
C ALA A 266 -37.54 23.52 30.44
N ILE A 267 -36.85 24.65 30.61
CA ILE A 267 -37.39 25.82 31.29
C ILE A 267 -38.63 26.35 30.57
N TYR A 268 -38.57 26.48 29.26
CA TYR A 268 -39.70 26.90 28.43
C TYR A 268 -40.92 25.98 28.65
N SER A 269 -40.68 24.67 28.58
CA SER A 269 -41.75 23.67 28.73
C SER A 269 -42.38 23.70 30.11
N LEU A 270 -41.61 23.92 31.18
CA LEU A 270 -42.14 24.05 32.53
C LEU A 270 -42.97 25.34 32.74
N VAL A 271 -42.51 26.45 32.13
CA VAL A 271 -43.21 27.75 32.27
C VAL A 271 -44.54 27.75 31.49
N VAL A 272 -44.52 27.22 30.24
CA VAL A 272 -45.70 27.24 29.36
C VAL A 272 -46.69 26.13 29.70
N TYR A 273 -46.18 24.87 29.82
CA TYR A 273 -47.03 23.69 29.99
C TYR A 273 -47.18 23.21 31.42
N ARG A 274 -46.53 23.85 32.40
CA ARG A 274 -46.59 23.50 33.82
C ARG A 274 -46.40 21.99 34.09
N ALA A 275 -47.43 21.30 34.61
CA ALA A 275 -47.36 19.88 34.93
C ALA A 275 -47.05 19.00 33.70
N LEU A 276 -47.51 19.33 32.51
CA LEU A 276 -47.20 18.59 31.27
C LEU A 276 -45.74 18.77 30.88
N GLY A 277 -45.09 19.86 31.25
CA GLY A 277 -43.66 20.09 31.04
C GLY A 277 -42.77 18.99 31.66
N PHE A 278 -43.19 18.43 32.81
CA PHE A 278 -42.46 17.28 33.40
C PHE A 278 -42.48 16.02 32.53
N VAL A 279 -43.57 15.81 31.79
CA VAL A 279 -43.69 14.69 30.83
C VAL A 279 -42.73 14.86 29.70
N ILE A 280 -42.56 16.08 29.17
CA ILE A 280 -41.59 16.40 28.12
C ILE A 280 -40.19 16.11 28.59
N ILE A 281 -39.81 16.59 29.77
CA ILE A 281 -38.47 16.39 30.33
C ILE A 281 -38.21 14.91 30.59
N ALA A 282 -39.16 14.16 31.14
CA ALA A 282 -39.02 12.72 31.33
C ALA A 282 -38.85 11.96 29.99
N SER A 283 -39.60 12.33 28.97
CA SER A 283 -39.47 11.73 27.63
C SER A 283 -38.10 12.02 26.99
N LEU A 284 -37.61 13.25 27.11
CA LEU A 284 -36.28 13.62 26.63
C LEU A 284 -35.19 12.85 27.39
N GLY A 285 -35.36 12.62 28.69
CA GLY A 285 -34.46 11.80 29.52
C GLY A 285 -34.42 10.34 29.05
N VAL A 286 -35.60 9.74 28.82
CA VAL A 286 -35.70 8.37 28.28
C VAL A 286 -35.04 8.26 26.92
N MET A 287 -35.32 9.22 26.02
CA MET A 287 -34.71 9.27 24.69
C MET A 287 -33.16 9.38 24.77
N GLY A 288 -32.65 10.22 25.67
CA GLY A 288 -31.21 10.34 25.91
C GLY A 288 -30.57 9.02 26.35
N VAL A 289 -31.21 8.32 27.28
CA VAL A 289 -30.73 6.99 27.76
C VAL A 289 -30.75 5.95 26.63
N LEU A 290 -31.84 5.88 25.87
CA LEU A 290 -31.93 4.95 24.74
C LEU A 290 -30.89 5.25 23.67
N THR A 291 -30.65 6.51 23.34
CA THR A 291 -29.62 6.96 22.40
C THR A 291 -28.22 6.55 22.89
N TYR A 292 -27.94 6.77 24.18
CA TYR A 292 -26.65 6.38 24.78
C TYR A 292 -26.43 4.88 24.69
N ILE A 293 -27.44 4.07 25.07
CA ILE A 293 -27.36 2.61 24.99
C ILE A 293 -27.13 2.16 23.54
N THR A 294 -27.86 2.74 22.60
CA THR A 294 -27.71 2.43 21.16
C THR A 294 -26.29 2.73 20.67
N LEU A 295 -25.74 3.89 21.02
CA LEU A 295 -24.36 4.26 20.66
C LEU A 295 -23.34 3.31 21.29
N CYS A 296 -23.53 2.89 22.55
CA CYS A 296 -22.65 1.92 23.20
C CYS A 296 -22.69 0.55 22.49
N ILE A 297 -23.85 0.09 22.09
CA ILE A 297 -24.00 -1.19 21.36
C ILE A 297 -23.33 -1.08 19.98
N LEU A 298 -23.53 0.00 19.24
CA LEU A 298 -22.89 0.22 17.95
C LEU A 298 -21.36 0.32 18.09
N ALA A 299 -20.88 1.01 19.10
CA ALA A 299 -19.45 1.14 19.37
C ALA A 299 -18.83 -0.22 19.69
N TRP A 300 -19.50 -1.04 20.53
CA TRP A 300 -19.00 -2.36 20.92
C TRP A 300 -19.03 -3.38 19.79
N ARG A 301 -20.13 -3.40 18.99
CA ARG A 301 -20.33 -4.44 17.97
C ARG A 301 -19.69 -4.11 16.61
N MET A 302 -19.66 -2.85 16.22
CA MET A 302 -19.24 -2.38 14.89
C MET A 302 -18.03 -1.44 14.93
N GLY A 303 -17.46 -1.17 16.12
CA GLY A 303 -16.37 -0.18 16.25
C GLY A 303 -16.80 1.25 15.90
N PHE A 304 -18.10 1.55 15.93
CA PHE A 304 -18.63 2.86 15.55
C PHE A 304 -18.01 3.96 16.39
N ARG A 305 -17.51 5.01 15.74
CA ARG A 305 -16.98 6.22 16.39
C ARG A 305 -17.86 7.40 16.05
N LEU A 306 -18.26 8.13 17.07
CA LEU A 306 -19.10 9.30 16.91
C LEU A 306 -18.30 10.43 16.20
N SER A 307 -18.71 10.79 15.01
CA SER A 307 -18.15 11.93 14.25
C SER A 307 -18.78 13.25 14.69
N LEU A 308 -18.14 14.38 14.34
CA LEU A 308 -18.69 15.70 14.58
C LEU A 308 -20.08 15.89 13.94
N ALA A 309 -20.27 15.36 12.74
CA ALA A 309 -21.57 15.34 12.04
C ALA A 309 -22.59 14.49 12.82
N GLY A 310 -22.20 13.38 13.43
CA GLY A 310 -23.04 12.57 14.30
C GLY A 310 -23.51 13.32 15.54
N VAL A 311 -22.64 14.10 16.19
CA VAL A 311 -23.01 14.97 17.31
C VAL A 311 -24.03 16.03 16.88
N ALA A 312 -23.81 16.68 15.76
CA ALA A 312 -24.76 17.65 15.21
C ALA A 312 -26.14 17.00 14.92
N GLY A 313 -26.15 15.80 14.36
CA GLY A 313 -27.37 15.01 14.12
C GLY A 313 -28.12 14.68 15.42
N LEU A 314 -27.41 14.33 16.49
CA LEU A 314 -28.03 14.09 17.80
C LEU A 314 -28.70 15.35 18.37
N ILE A 315 -28.05 16.51 18.28
CA ILE A 315 -28.63 17.79 18.74
C ILE A 315 -29.91 18.12 17.97
N VAL A 316 -29.89 17.96 16.65
CA VAL A 316 -31.08 18.17 15.79
C VAL A 316 -32.20 17.19 16.15
N THR A 317 -31.90 15.92 16.40
CA THR A 317 -32.88 14.90 16.80
C THR A 317 -33.57 15.26 18.14
N ILE A 318 -32.81 15.79 19.11
CA ILE A 318 -33.34 16.28 20.37
C ILE A 318 -34.32 17.43 20.11
N GLY A 319 -33.96 18.37 19.23
CA GLY A 319 -34.82 19.49 18.84
C GLY A 319 -36.16 19.03 18.21
N PHE A 320 -36.09 18.09 17.26
CA PHE A 320 -37.32 17.52 16.64
C PHE A 320 -38.20 16.78 17.62
N THR A 321 -37.59 16.06 18.57
CA THR A 321 -38.37 15.36 19.61
C THR A 321 -39.10 16.35 20.51
N ALA A 322 -38.43 17.40 20.96
CA ALA A 322 -39.06 18.47 21.77
C ALA A 322 -40.18 19.17 21.02
N ASP A 323 -39.99 19.53 19.72
CA ASP A 323 -40.97 20.16 18.89
C ASP A 323 -42.22 19.27 18.71
N SER A 324 -42.03 17.99 18.50
CA SER A 324 -43.15 17.02 18.37
C SER A 324 -44.03 16.97 19.61
N PHE A 325 -43.43 17.02 20.82
CA PHE A 325 -44.20 17.07 22.07
C PHE A 325 -44.92 18.42 22.24
N ILE A 326 -44.30 19.54 21.90
CA ILE A 326 -44.89 20.87 21.95
C ILE A 326 -46.14 20.93 21.07
N VAL A 327 -46.02 20.51 19.81
CA VAL A 327 -47.15 20.46 18.86
C VAL A 327 -48.28 19.56 19.35
N TYR A 328 -47.91 18.41 19.97
CA TYR A 328 -48.93 17.50 20.52
C TYR A 328 -49.70 18.13 21.69
N PHE A 329 -49.01 18.83 22.60
CA PHE A 329 -49.65 19.44 23.76
C PHE A 329 -50.40 20.74 23.44
N GLU A 330 -50.11 21.43 22.34
CA GLU A 330 -50.90 22.56 21.87
C GLU A 330 -52.30 22.15 21.35
N ARG A 331 -52.50 20.85 21.04
CA ARG A 331 -53.76 20.31 20.53
C ARG A 331 -54.66 19.68 21.61
N ILE A 332 -54.16 19.56 22.84
CA ILE A 332 -54.89 19.07 24.01
C ILE A 332 -55.34 20.24 24.88
#